data_b870c94d345f0748c2fe85507eb1f5a6
#
_entry.id   b870c94d345f0748c2fe85507eb1f5a6
#
_cell.length_a   1.000
_cell.length_b   1.000
_cell.length_c   1.000
_cell.angle_alpha   90.00
_cell.angle_beta   90.00
_cell.angle_gamma   90.00
#
_symmetry.space_group_name_H-M   'P 1'
#
loop_
_entity.id
_entity.type
_entity.pdbx_description
1 polymer ?
#
loop_
_entity_poly.entity_id
_entity_poly.type
_entity_poly.pdbx_seq_one_letter_code
_entity_poly.pdbx_strand_id
1 'polypeptide(L)'
;MMIEEQVFEVSTEREGAYRSISEALAAVDQLYPDTERPVTIHVDPGEYRERVEIHRPHVTLVGETADSVRIVGGLGAKMPSSDGSGVDGTLGTFRTYIVLVDADDVRLENLTIVNDAGDGREVGQAIALYADGDRLVVDACCITGRQDTLFLGPLPPREVKPGGFIGPKQFAPRRVGRQYFRRCRIEGDVDFIFGGARAYFEGCEIRSLNRNMDVNGYVTAASTPEGEPHGFVFHGCSFTAAQDVAPDSVYLGRPWREWAQTVLIDCWLGQHIKREGWWDWNKPAAHERACYAGAILHGPEGDTAGWVPWARELDAAATARYAREQVLSGADGWDPEGGSGDNVETAGLSDNGRTVHIDTYYEDEPAFRDRLKREGRSAAFKGATPGDFEAWQIATRARLFDLLGLSLMDRVPIEVRELDRAQIAGGIVRTHAMLQVEHNVWMPFYLLEPQAPKLDAHGCKRCYICPHGHQGAGAASVAGVTGVPAVDDAVRKFNYDYGLRLARMGYVAVCPDARGWGYRRGWKGQGD
;
A
#
# COMPACT_ATOMS: atom_id res chain seq x y z
N MET A 1 19.99 24.45 19.40
CA MET A 1 21.09 24.28 18.44
C MET A 1 20.39 24.15 17.09
N MET A 2 20.49 25.11 16.20
CA MET A 2 19.85 24.99 14.87
C MET A 2 20.46 23.77 14.19
N ILE A 3 19.62 22.81 13.81
CA ILE A 3 20.05 21.68 12.99
C ILE A 3 20.31 22.27 11.60
N GLU A 4 21.56 22.24 11.18
CA GLU A 4 21.96 22.75 9.86
C GLU A 4 21.35 21.82 8.79
N GLU A 5 20.52 22.36 7.94
CA GLU A 5 19.91 21.63 6.82
C GLU A 5 21.02 21.10 5.90
N GLN A 6 20.96 19.82 5.55
CA GLN A 6 21.97 19.21 4.69
C GLN A 6 21.48 19.21 3.25
N VAL A 7 22.30 19.76 2.37
CA VAL A 7 21.99 19.88 0.95
C VAL A 7 22.81 18.90 0.13
N PHE A 8 22.13 18.15 -0.75
CA PHE A 8 22.71 17.23 -1.72
C PHE A 8 22.41 17.71 -3.12
N GLU A 9 23.38 17.59 -4.01
CA GLU A 9 23.27 18.10 -5.37
C GLU A 9 23.22 16.95 -6.37
N VAL A 10 22.21 16.95 -7.24
CA VAL A 10 22.05 15.98 -8.33
C VAL A 10 22.22 16.67 -9.67
N SER A 11 23.11 16.19 -10.52
CA SER A 11 23.36 16.78 -11.83
C SER A 11 23.88 15.73 -12.81
N THR A 12 23.34 15.72 -14.02
CA THR A 12 23.88 14.89 -15.12
C THR A 12 25.20 15.43 -15.67
N GLU A 13 25.51 16.72 -15.44
CA GLU A 13 26.65 17.42 -16.04
C GLU A 13 27.71 17.87 -15.03
N ARG A 14 27.30 18.35 -13.84
CA ARG A 14 28.19 18.94 -12.84
C ARG A 14 29.09 17.88 -12.21
N GLU A 15 30.42 18.13 -12.23
CA GLU A 15 31.39 17.27 -11.55
C GLU A 15 31.22 17.33 -10.03
N GLY A 16 31.28 16.18 -9.36
CA GLY A 16 31.11 16.07 -7.92
C GLY A 16 29.67 15.94 -7.42
N ALA A 17 28.67 16.18 -8.28
CA ALA A 17 27.27 15.93 -7.97
C ALA A 17 26.90 14.44 -8.19
N TYR A 18 25.84 13.98 -7.53
CA TYR A 18 25.25 12.66 -7.79
C TYR A 18 24.66 12.61 -9.19
N ARG A 19 24.75 11.47 -9.86
CA ARG A 19 24.29 11.34 -11.26
C ARG A 19 22.81 11.03 -11.38
N SER A 20 22.19 10.56 -10.29
CA SER A 20 20.76 10.28 -10.22
C SER A 20 20.20 10.68 -8.86
N ILE A 21 18.89 10.89 -8.80
CA ILE A 21 18.17 11.17 -7.56
C ILE A 21 18.25 9.95 -6.62
N SER A 22 18.16 8.74 -7.18
CA SER A 22 18.27 7.49 -6.41
C SER A 22 19.66 7.33 -5.76
N GLU A 23 20.74 7.74 -6.44
CA GLU A 23 22.09 7.77 -5.83
C GLU A 23 22.18 8.76 -4.67
N ALA A 24 21.60 9.95 -4.82
CA ALA A 24 21.58 10.96 -3.76
C ALA A 24 20.78 10.45 -2.53
N LEU A 25 19.60 9.88 -2.74
CA LEU A 25 18.80 9.30 -1.66
C LEU A 25 19.56 8.17 -0.93
N ALA A 26 20.21 7.27 -1.66
CA ALA A 26 21.03 6.23 -1.07
C ALA A 26 22.22 6.78 -0.27
N ALA A 27 22.86 7.85 -0.74
CA ALA A 27 23.92 8.54 -0.03
C ALA A 27 23.43 9.22 1.25
N VAL A 28 22.26 9.85 1.21
CA VAL A 28 21.60 10.43 2.39
C VAL A 28 21.42 9.38 3.47
N ASP A 29 20.88 8.20 3.13
CA ASP A 29 20.65 7.11 4.09
C ASP A 29 21.94 6.57 4.71
N GLN A 30 23.03 6.58 3.96
CA GLN A 30 24.35 6.16 4.45
C GLN A 30 25.03 7.20 5.35
N LEU A 31 24.98 8.46 4.96
CA LEU A 31 25.68 9.56 5.64
C LEU A 31 24.91 10.07 6.86
N TYR A 32 23.58 10.02 6.79
CA TYR A 32 22.68 10.53 7.82
C TYR A 32 21.67 9.46 8.24
N PRO A 33 22.08 8.46 9.02
CA PRO A 33 21.18 7.40 9.48
C PRO A 33 20.09 7.90 10.44
N ASP A 34 20.25 9.09 11.00
CA ASP A 34 19.20 9.78 11.78
C ASP A 34 18.13 10.31 10.81
N THR A 35 16.97 9.68 10.80
CA THR A 35 15.88 9.99 9.89
C THR A 35 15.09 11.24 10.28
N GLU A 36 15.21 11.72 11.52
CA GLU A 36 14.58 12.97 11.99
C GLU A 36 15.27 14.23 11.46
N ARG A 37 16.45 14.06 10.89
CA ARG A 37 17.19 15.18 10.31
C ARG A 37 16.65 15.54 8.94
N PRO A 38 16.17 16.78 8.73
CA PRO A 38 15.74 17.26 7.42
C PRO A 38 16.89 17.26 6.41
N VAL A 39 16.57 16.88 5.18
CA VAL A 39 17.51 16.80 4.06
C VAL A 39 16.89 17.42 2.82
N THR A 40 17.65 18.28 2.13
CA THR A 40 17.26 18.84 0.85
C THR A 40 18.13 18.26 -0.26
N ILE A 41 17.49 17.77 -1.33
CA ILE A 41 18.11 17.28 -2.55
C ILE A 41 17.76 18.27 -3.67
N HIS A 42 18.77 19.03 -4.10
CA HIS A 42 18.64 19.91 -5.25
C HIS A 42 18.93 19.16 -6.54
N VAL A 43 18.02 19.25 -7.48
CA VAL A 43 18.12 18.58 -8.78
C VAL A 43 18.33 19.64 -9.86
N ASP A 44 19.48 19.60 -10.52
CA ASP A 44 19.80 20.47 -11.64
C ASP A 44 18.89 20.20 -12.85
N PRO A 45 18.74 21.18 -13.75
CA PRO A 45 18.05 20.99 -15.03
C PRO A 45 18.52 19.74 -15.78
N GLY A 46 17.56 18.93 -16.24
CA GLY A 46 17.83 17.69 -16.96
C GLY A 46 16.65 16.74 -17.02
N GLU A 47 16.79 15.69 -17.83
CA GLU A 47 15.87 14.57 -17.85
C GLU A 47 16.50 13.36 -17.14
N TYR A 48 15.87 12.94 -16.06
CA TYR A 48 16.28 11.82 -15.21
C TYR A 48 15.38 10.62 -15.50
N ARG A 49 15.90 9.66 -16.30
CA ARG A 49 15.18 8.44 -16.64
C ARG A 49 15.45 7.37 -15.60
N GLU A 50 14.74 7.47 -14.50
CA GLU A 50 14.87 6.56 -13.36
C GLU A 50 13.54 6.39 -12.63
N ARG A 51 13.48 5.40 -11.76
CA ARG A 51 12.40 5.19 -10.80
C ARG A 51 12.89 5.62 -9.43
N VAL A 52 12.23 6.60 -8.85
CA VAL A 52 12.62 7.21 -7.57
C VAL A 52 11.73 6.69 -6.44
N GLU A 53 12.31 6.23 -5.35
CA GLU A 53 11.61 5.77 -4.17
C GLU A 53 12.08 6.53 -2.93
N ILE A 54 11.17 7.27 -2.29
CA ILE A 54 11.45 8.08 -1.09
C ILE A 54 10.82 7.36 0.11
N HIS A 55 11.65 6.66 0.88
CA HIS A 55 11.26 5.92 2.09
C HIS A 55 11.70 6.62 3.37
N ARG A 56 12.40 7.75 3.24
CA ARG A 56 12.91 8.53 4.35
C ARG A 56 12.00 9.73 4.59
N PRO A 57 11.55 9.99 5.83
CA PRO A 57 10.85 11.23 6.17
C PRO A 57 11.79 12.45 6.12
N HIS A 58 11.19 13.64 6.15
CA HIS A 58 11.88 14.93 6.18
C HIS A 58 12.80 15.15 4.98
N VAL A 59 12.40 14.68 3.80
CA VAL A 59 13.12 14.91 2.53
C VAL A 59 12.40 15.99 1.72
N THR A 60 13.17 17.01 1.32
CA THR A 60 12.76 17.96 0.28
C THR A 60 13.50 17.62 -1.00
N LEU A 61 12.78 17.30 -2.06
CA LEU A 61 13.30 17.15 -3.42
C LEU A 61 12.89 18.37 -4.24
N VAL A 62 13.84 19.18 -4.68
CA VAL A 62 13.56 20.47 -5.31
C VAL A 62 14.35 20.65 -6.60
N GLY A 63 13.64 21.01 -7.67
CA GLY A 63 14.22 21.44 -8.94
C GLY A 63 14.31 22.96 -9.06
N GLU A 64 14.98 23.45 -10.07
CA GLU A 64 15.02 24.89 -10.37
C GLU A 64 13.65 25.38 -10.84
N THR A 65 13.07 24.72 -11.83
CA THR A 65 11.69 24.92 -12.31
C THR A 65 11.09 23.60 -12.76
N ALA A 66 9.77 23.48 -12.73
CA ALA A 66 9.10 22.28 -13.21
C ALA A 66 9.42 21.95 -14.68
N ASP A 67 9.59 22.96 -15.51
CA ASP A 67 9.90 22.76 -16.94
C ASP A 67 11.32 22.27 -17.18
N SER A 68 12.25 22.57 -16.26
CA SER A 68 13.67 22.27 -16.43
C SER A 68 14.10 20.92 -15.84
N VAL A 69 13.39 20.41 -14.83
CA VAL A 69 13.73 19.14 -14.14
C VAL A 69 12.64 18.12 -14.39
N ARG A 70 12.97 17.02 -15.09
CA ARG A 70 12.01 16.00 -15.50
C ARG A 70 12.44 14.62 -15.02
N ILE A 71 11.61 13.97 -14.20
CA ILE A 71 11.76 12.57 -13.79
C ILE A 71 10.82 11.74 -14.67
N VAL A 72 11.38 10.87 -15.51
CA VAL A 72 10.63 10.23 -16.60
C VAL A 72 10.80 8.71 -16.58
N GLY A 73 9.72 7.99 -16.80
CA GLY A 73 9.73 6.56 -17.05
C GLY A 73 8.44 6.12 -17.72
N GLY A 74 8.44 4.89 -18.26
CA GLY A 74 7.31 4.35 -19.00
C GLY A 74 6.93 2.98 -18.51
N LEU A 75 6.11 2.87 -17.47
CA LEU A 75 5.65 1.63 -16.88
C LEU A 75 4.12 1.55 -16.90
N GLY A 76 3.57 0.55 -17.57
CA GLY A 76 2.13 0.29 -17.66
C GLY A 76 1.72 -1.04 -17.02
N ALA A 77 0.52 -1.11 -16.48
CA ALA A 77 0.02 -2.25 -15.70
C ALA A 77 -0.02 -3.57 -16.50
N LYS A 78 -0.21 -3.50 -17.81
CA LYS A 78 -0.25 -4.69 -18.70
C LYS A 78 1.13 -5.13 -19.17
N MET A 79 2.20 -4.39 -18.85
CA MET A 79 3.56 -4.78 -19.22
C MET A 79 3.98 -6.04 -18.46
N PRO A 80 4.81 -6.91 -19.04
CA PRO A 80 5.32 -8.08 -18.36
C PRO A 80 6.10 -7.71 -17.09
N SER A 81 5.88 -8.45 -16.01
CA SER A 81 6.72 -8.36 -14.82
C SER A 81 8.04 -9.10 -15.03
N SER A 82 9.17 -8.44 -14.74
CA SER A 82 10.50 -9.02 -14.91
C SER A 82 10.77 -10.23 -14.00
N ASP A 83 10.07 -10.31 -12.87
CA ASP A 83 10.19 -11.39 -11.87
C ASP A 83 9.10 -12.46 -12.01
N GLY A 84 8.22 -12.33 -13.02
CA GLY A 84 7.07 -13.22 -13.22
C GLY A 84 6.00 -13.12 -12.14
N SER A 85 6.15 -12.20 -11.18
CA SER A 85 5.15 -11.94 -10.15
C SER A 85 4.01 -11.08 -10.71
N GLY A 86 2.82 -11.20 -10.13
CA GLY A 86 1.65 -10.43 -10.54
C GLY A 86 0.51 -11.29 -11.07
N VAL A 87 -0.64 -10.68 -11.27
CA VAL A 87 -1.77 -11.35 -11.90
C VAL A 87 -1.43 -11.54 -13.38
N ASP A 88 -1.46 -12.78 -13.85
CA ASP A 88 -1.13 -13.15 -15.24
C ASP A 88 0.29 -12.73 -15.68
N GLY A 89 1.26 -12.60 -14.76
CA GLY A 89 2.64 -12.23 -15.07
C GLY A 89 2.83 -10.78 -15.51
N THR A 90 1.87 -9.89 -15.22
CA THR A 90 1.94 -8.46 -15.52
C THR A 90 2.32 -7.63 -14.31
N LEU A 91 2.79 -6.40 -14.55
CA LEU A 91 3.16 -5.47 -13.47
C LEU A 91 1.98 -5.20 -12.50
N GLY A 92 0.77 -5.01 -13.03
CA GLY A 92 -0.35 -4.50 -12.25
C GLY A 92 -0.20 -3.01 -11.89
N THR A 93 -1.29 -2.37 -11.49
CA THR A 93 -1.38 -0.90 -11.32
C THR A 93 -0.30 -0.35 -10.38
N PHE A 94 -0.18 -0.91 -9.17
CA PHE A 94 0.59 -0.29 -8.08
C PHE A 94 2.10 -0.53 -8.14
N ARG A 95 2.61 -1.08 -9.24
CA ARG A 95 4.04 -1.20 -9.53
C ARG A 95 4.50 -0.34 -10.71
N THR A 96 3.59 0.47 -11.26
CA THR A 96 3.87 1.30 -12.45
C THR A 96 4.40 2.69 -12.14
N TYR A 97 4.49 3.09 -10.87
CA TYR A 97 4.93 4.41 -10.46
C TYR A 97 6.34 4.77 -10.94
N ILE A 98 6.53 6.04 -11.23
CA ILE A 98 7.82 6.62 -11.55
C ILE A 98 8.44 7.22 -10.29
N VAL A 99 7.65 7.94 -9.49
CA VAL A 99 8.06 8.40 -8.16
C VAL A 99 7.13 7.78 -7.13
N LEU A 100 7.70 7.12 -6.11
CA LEU A 100 7.03 6.66 -4.91
C LEU A 100 7.44 7.53 -3.73
N VAL A 101 6.48 8.09 -3.02
CA VAL A 101 6.67 8.68 -1.70
C VAL A 101 6.02 7.76 -0.68
N ASP A 102 6.84 7.07 0.11
CA ASP A 102 6.45 6.14 1.17
C ASP A 102 7.02 6.61 2.52
N ALA A 103 6.87 7.90 2.79
CA ALA A 103 7.35 8.52 4.02
C ALA A 103 6.54 9.78 4.34
N ASP A 104 6.56 10.18 5.61
CA ASP A 104 5.93 11.42 6.08
C ASP A 104 6.87 12.62 5.91
N ASP A 105 6.29 13.84 5.96
CA ASP A 105 7.05 15.11 5.92
C ASP A 105 7.93 15.25 4.67
N VAL A 106 7.43 14.81 3.52
CA VAL A 106 8.15 14.92 2.25
C VAL A 106 7.63 16.13 1.45
N ARG A 107 8.55 16.88 0.85
CA ARG A 107 8.25 17.99 -0.06
C ARG A 107 8.81 17.69 -1.45
N LEU A 108 7.99 17.88 -2.47
CA LEU A 108 8.38 17.86 -3.88
C LEU A 108 8.11 19.24 -4.46
N GLU A 109 9.13 19.89 -4.99
CA GLU A 109 9.01 21.27 -5.47
C GLU A 109 9.65 21.45 -6.85
N ASN A 110 8.96 22.16 -7.74
CA ASN A 110 9.50 22.56 -9.06
C ASN A 110 9.97 21.37 -9.92
N LEU A 111 9.21 20.28 -9.96
CA LEU A 111 9.55 19.05 -10.69
C LEU A 111 8.47 18.69 -11.69
N THR A 112 8.86 18.11 -12.82
CA THR A 112 7.95 17.39 -13.70
C THR A 112 8.16 15.88 -13.52
N ILE A 113 7.08 15.17 -13.18
CA ILE A 113 7.06 13.70 -13.04
C ILE A 113 6.19 13.13 -14.15
N VAL A 114 6.78 12.24 -14.97
CA VAL A 114 6.14 11.75 -16.19
C VAL A 114 6.11 10.22 -16.21
N ASN A 115 4.93 9.66 -16.39
CA ASN A 115 4.82 8.28 -16.87
C ASN A 115 4.43 8.31 -18.37
N ASP A 116 5.40 8.03 -19.24
CA ASP A 116 5.26 8.05 -20.69
C ASP A 116 4.91 6.68 -21.31
N ALA A 117 4.36 5.75 -20.52
CA ALA A 117 4.00 4.41 -21.00
C ALA A 117 3.02 4.40 -22.18
N GLY A 118 2.18 5.43 -22.31
CA GLY A 118 1.26 5.60 -23.43
C GLY A 118 -0.21 5.42 -23.09
N ASP A 119 -1.00 5.02 -24.11
CA ASP A 119 -2.45 4.92 -24.01
C ASP A 119 -2.87 3.80 -23.04
N GLY A 120 -3.71 4.12 -22.05
CA GLY A 120 -4.19 3.16 -21.05
C GLY A 120 -5.01 2.00 -21.65
N ARG A 121 -5.56 2.14 -22.86
CA ARG A 121 -6.20 1.02 -23.57
C ARG A 121 -5.20 -0.07 -23.95
N GLU A 122 -3.98 0.30 -24.22
CA GLU A 122 -2.88 -0.61 -24.60
C GLU A 122 -2.08 -1.05 -23.39
N VAL A 123 -1.61 -0.10 -22.59
CA VAL A 123 -0.64 -0.37 -21.50
C VAL A 123 -1.30 -0.55 -20.12
N GLY A 124 -2.58 -0.22 -19.98
CA GLY A 124 -3.28 -0.22 -18.70
C GLY A 124 -2.99 1.04 -17.88
N GLN A 125 -3.16 0.95 -16.57
CA GLN A 125 -2.87 2.00 -15.61
C GLN A 125 -1.36 2.32 -15.60
N ALA A 126 -1.00 3.59 -15.38
CA ALA A 126 0.37 4.06 -15.47
C ALA A 126 0.61 5.24 -14.51
N ILE A 127 0.94 4.93 -13.27
CA ILE A 127 1.12 5.93 -12.20
C ILE A 127 2.40 6.73 -12.44
N ALA A 128 2.31 8.04 -12.48
CA ALA A 128 3.48 8.93 -12.44
C ALA A 128 3.94 9.13 -10.98
N LEU A 129 3.05 9.61 -10.11
CA LEU A 129 3.32 9.81 -8.68
C LEU A 129 2.43 8.90 -7.81
N TYR A 130 3.06 8.06 -7.01
CA TYR A 130 2.45 7.28 -5.93
C TYR A 130 2.76 7.98 -4.61
N ALA A 131 1.79 8.68 -4.04
CA ALA A 131 1.92 9.46 -2.82
C ALA A 131 1.19 8.75 -1.67
N ASP A 132 1.93 8.14 -0.72
CA ASP A 132 1.37 7.41 0.42
C ASP A 132 2.16 7.73 1.71
N GLY A 133 2.11 8.99 2.10
CA GLY A 133 2.65 9.54 3.34
C GLY A 133 1.69 10.57 3.94
N ASP A 134 1.93 10.93 5.19
CA ASP A 134 1.26 12.04 5.87
C ASP A 134 2.11 13.31 5.79
N ARG A 135 1.49 14.48 5.82
CA ARG A 135 2.13 15.80 5.72
C ARG A 135 3.00 15.97 4.46
N LEU A 136 2.47 15.44 3.35
CA LEU A 136 3.12 15.59 2.05
C LEU A 136 2.77 16.94 1.42
N VAL A 137 3.77 17.63 0.91
CA VAL A 137 3.61 18.88 0.15
C VAL A 137 4.16 18.70 -1.26
N VAL A 138 3.35 19.02 -2.25
CA VAL A 138 3.74 19.05 -3.67
C VAL A 138 3.44 20.45 -4.21
N ASP A 139 4.48 21.21 -4.51
CA ASP A 139 4.35 22.62 -4.88
C ASP A 139 4.98 22.91 -6.24
N ALA A 140 4.25 23.61 -7.09
CA ALA A 140 4.69 24.02 -8.42
C ALA A 140 5.24 22.86 -9.27
N CYS A 141 4.65 21.66 -9.12
CA CYS A 141 5.03 20.47 -9.88
C CYS A 141 4.09 20.21 -11.07
N CYS A 142 4.62 19.52 -12.08
CA CYS A 142 3.83 18.98 -13.18
C CYS A 142 3.80 17.44 -13.07
N ILE A 143 2.61 16.83 -12.96
CA ILE A 143 2.43 15.40 -12.85
C ILE A 143 1.66 14.93 -14.07
N THR A 144 2.32 14.20 -14.95
CA THR A 144 1.82 13.88 -16.30
C THR A 144 1.78 12.38 -16.54
N GLY A 145 0.66 11.91 -17.01
CA GLY A 145 0.43 10.53 -17.42
C GLY A 145 -0.81 10.42 -18.28
N ARG A 146 -1.45 9.25 -18.24
CA ARG A 146 -2.72 9.00 -18.93
C ARG A 146 -3.73 8.44 -17.94
N GLN A 147 -3.94 7.13 -17.91
CA GLN A 147 -4.83 6.48 -16.95
C GLN A 147 -4.14 6.29 -15.61
N ASP A 148 -4.78 6.67 -14.51
CA ASP A 148 -4.29 6.50 -13.13
C ASP A 148 -2.98 7.27 -12.83
N THR A 149 -2.84 8.53 -13.29
CA THR A 149 -1.59 9.30 -13.21
C THR A 149 -1.09 9.57 -11.79
N LEU A 150 -2.00 9.99 -10.87
CA LEU A 150 -1.69 10.37 -9.50
C LEU A 150 -2.45 9.50 -8.51
N PHE A 151 -1.74 8.64 -7.79
CA PHE A 151 -2.29 7.86 -6.70
C PHE A 151 -2.03 8.51 -5.35
N LEU A 152 -3.08 8.65 -4.54
CA LEU A 152 -3.10 9.29 -3.21
C LEU A 152 -3.47 8.23 -2.16
N GLY A 153 -2.48 7.57 -1.57
CA GLY A 153 -2.69 6.52 -0.58
C GLY A 153 -3.50 6.97 0.64
N PRO A 154 -4.08 6.03 1.38
CA PRO A 154 -3.78 4.60 1.31
C PRO A 154 -4.59 3.86 0.23
N LEU A 155 -4.16 2.62 -0.03
CA LEU A 155 -4.99 1.64 -0.74
C LEU A 155 -6.28 1.37 0.02
N PRO A 156 -7.40 1.08 -0.65
CA PRO A 156 -8.62 0.66 0.04
C PRO A 156 -8.40 -0.56 0.94
N PRO A 157 -9.23 -0.76 1.99
CA PRO A 157 -9.06 -1.87 2.93
C PRO A 157 -9.11 -3.25 2.28
N ARG A 158 -9.84 -3.40 1.16
CA ARG A 158 -10.01 -4.68 0.45
C ARG A 158 -9.87 -4.50 -1.05
N GLU A 159 -9.15 -5.41 -1.68
CA GLU A 159 -9.11 -5.51 -3.14
C GLU A 159 -10.44 -6.07 -3.71
N VAL A 160 -10.81 -5.65 -4.90
CA VAL A 160 -12.00 -6.18 -5.62
C VAL A 160 -11.64 -7.46 -6.36
N LYS A 161 -10.45 -7.50 -6.93
CA LYS A 161 -9.93 -8.68 -7.63
C LYS A 161 -8.69 -9.18 -6.87
N PRO A 162 -8.56 -10.48 -6.65
CA PRO A 162 -7.34 -11.05 -6.05
C PRO A 162 -6.09 -10.59 -6.80
N GLY A 163 -5.10 -10.08 -6.05
CA GLY A 163 -3.87 -9.53 -6.62
C GLY A 163 -3.99 -8.12 -7.20
N GLY A 164 -5.14 -7.46 -7.07
CA GLY A 164 -5.35 -6.11 -7.59
C GLY A 164 -4.50 -5.04 -6.92
N PHE A 165 -3.94 -5.32 -5.74
CA PHE A 165 -3.10 -4.39 -4.96
C PHE A 165 -1.62 -4.78 -4.89
N ILE A 166 -1.19 -5.73 -5.72
CA ILE A 166 0.23 -6.12 -5.75
C ILE A 166 1.09 -4.88 -6.02
N GLY A 167 1.96 -4.56 -5.05
CA GLY A 167 2.81 -3.37 -5.07
C GLY A 167 3.45 -3.08 -3.72
N PRO A 168 4.18 -1.97 -3.58
CA PRO A 168 4.99 -1.67 -2.39
C PRO A 168 4.17 -1.54 -1.10
N LYS A 169 2.91 -1.10 -1.20
CA LYS A 169 2.02 -0.86 -0.05
C LYS A 169 0.92 -1.91 0.10
N GLN A 170 1.02 -3.07 -0.57
CA GLN A 170 -0.01 -4.12 -0.55
C GLN A 170 -0.39 -4.54 0.88
N PHE A 171 0.59 -4.69 1.75
CA PHE A 171 0.41 -5.14 3.14
C PHE A 171 0.59 -4.01 4.17
N ALA A 172 0.81 -2.77 3.73
CA ALA A 172 0.97 -1.64 4.62
C ALA A 172 -0.34 -1.31 5.37
N PRO A 173 -0.27 -0.72 6.56
CA PRO A 173 -1.43 -0.15 7.24
C PRO A 173 -2.17 0.85 6.35
N ARG A 174 -3.50 0.85 6.44
CA ARG A 174 -4.35 1.78 5.68
C ARG A 174 -4.52 3.10 6.44
N ARG A 175 -3.40 3.80 6.66
CA ARG A 175 -3.41 5.11 7.33
C ARG A 175 -3.71 6.20 6.32
N VAL A 176 -4.73 7.01 6.57
CA VAL A 176 -5.08 8.16 5.73
C VAL A 176 -4.09 9.28 6.01
N GLY A 177 -3.31 9.65 4.99
CA GLY A 177 -2.37 10.76 5.04
C GLY A 177 -3.01 12.08 4.61
N ARG A 178 -2.44 13.20 5.09
CA ARG A 178 -2.77 14.56 4.68
C ARG A 178 -1.79 15.01 3.61
N GLN A 179 -2.31 15.45 2.47
CA GLN A 179 -1.51 15.79 1.30
C GLN A 179 -1.94 17.14 0.73
N TYR A 180 -1.00 18.02 0.51
CA TYR A 180 -1.22 19.37 -0.01
C TYR A 180 -0.55 19.55 -1.35
N PHE A 181 -1.34 19.86 -2.36
CA PHE A 181 -0.89 20.15 -3.72
C PHE A 181 -1.17 21.63 -4.03
N ARG A 182 -0.14 22.40 -4.33
CA ARG A 182 -0.28 23.82 -4.60
C ARG A 182 0.35 24.19 -5.93
N ARG A 183 -0.35 24.98 -6.75
CA ARG A 183 0.15 25.49 -8.04
C ARG A 183 0.66 24.40 -8.99
N CYS A 184 0.14 23.19 -8.85
CA CYS A 184 0.53 22.06 -9.68
C CYS A 184 -0.28 22.00 -10.96
N ARG A 185 0.31 21.38 -12.01
CA ARG A 185 -0.44 20.91 -13.17
C ARG A 185 -0.51 19.39 -13.15
N ILE A 186 -1.71 18.86 -13.19
CA ILE A 186 -1.94 17.41 -13.16
C ILE A 186 -2.69 17.03 -14.43
N GLU A 187 -2.10 16.15 -15.23
CA GLU A 187 -2.63 15.76 -16.54
C GLU A 187 -2.93 14.26 -16.63
N GLY A 188 -4.05 13.91 -17.26
CA GLY A 188 -4.43 12.54 -17.54
C GLY A 188 -5.74 12.41 -18.29
N ASP A 189 -6.24 11.19 -18.40
CA ASP A 189 -7.51 10.93 -19.10
C ASP A 189 -8.53 10.15 -18.26
N VAL A 190 -8.20 9.02 -17.64
CA VAL A 190 -9.13 8.21 -16.86
C VAL A 190 -8.61 8.03 -15.43
N ASP A 191 -9.48 8.38 -14.46
CA ASP A 191 -9.20 8.20 -13.02
C ASP A 191 -7.83 8.75 -12.63
N PHE A 192 -7.43 9.85 -13.28
CA PHE A 192 -6.04 10.30 -13.22
C PHE A 192 -5.64 10.97 -11.89
N ILE A 193 -6.61 11.19 -10.98
CA ILE A 193 -6.41 11.50 -9.57
C ILE A 193 -7.24 10.51 -8.76
N PHE A 194 -6.61 9.55 -8.09
CA PHE A 194 -7.33 8.50 -7.40
C PHE A 194 -6.69 8.07 -6.08
N GLY A 195 -7.47 7.47 -5.19
CA GLY A 195 -6.97 7.02 -3.88
C GLY A 195 -7.80 7.47 -2.70
N GLY A 196 -7.26 7.34 -1.49
CA GLY A 196 -7.98 7.48 -0.23
C GLY A 196 -7.50 8.57 0.73
N ALA A 197 -6.54 9.42 0.33
CA ALA A 197 -5.98 10.47 1.19
C ALA A 197 -6.97 11.60 1.49
N ARG A 198 -6.67 12.38 2.54
CA ARG A 198 -7.14 13.76 2.68
C ARG A 198 -6.24 14.65 1.84
N ALA A 199 -6.67 14.98 0.64
CA ALA A 199 -5.87 15.76 -0.28
C ALA A 199 -6.51 17.11 -0.56
N TYR A 200 -5.73 18.17 -0.41
CA TYR A 200 -6.14 19.55 -0.69
C TYR A 200 -5.35 20.08 -1.86
N PHE A 201 -6.06 20.44 -2.92
CA PHE A 201 -5.49 21.02 -4.14
C PHE A 201 -5.81 22.51 -4.17
N GLU A 202 -4.80 23.35 -4.22
CA GLU A 202 -4.97 24.82 -4.21
C GLU A 202 -4.31 25.47 -5.42
N GLY A 203 -5.12 26.17 -6.20
CA GLY A 203 -4.64 26.90 -7.39
C GLY A 203 -4.00 26.00 -8.44
N CYS A 204 -4.44 24.75 -8.55
CA CYS A 204 -3.90 23.78 -9.51
C CYS A 204 -4.63 23.81 -10.85
N GLU A 205 -3.91 23.50 -11.93
CA GLU A 205 -4.49 23.16 -13.23
C GLU A 205 -4.70 21.65 -13.32
N ILE A 206 -5.95 21.24 -13.50
CA ILE A 206 -6.37 19.84 -13.66
C ILE A 206 -6.74 19.66 -15.12
N ARG A 207 -5.87 19.00 -15.90
CA ARG A 207 -5.97 19.00 -17.36
C ARG A 207 -6.30 17.64 -17.93
N SER A 208 -7.43 17.56 -18.60
CA SER A 208 -7.90 16.34 -19.29
C SER A 208 -7.22 16.20 -20.66
N LEU A 209 -6.69 15.02 -20.93
CA LEU A 209 -6.10 14.64 -22.21
C LEU A 209 -7.12 13.89 -23.09
N ASN A 210 -6.96 13.98 -24.41
CA ASN A 210 -7.87 13.29 -25.33
C ASN A 210 -7.58 11.77 -25.38
N ARG A 211 -8.66 11.00 -25.27
CA ARG A 211 -8.68 9.55 -25.40
C ARG A 211 -9.42 9.07 -26.65
N ASN A 212 -10.03 9.98 -27.40
CA ASN A 212 -10.84 9.71 -28.59
C ASN A 212 -12.02 8.76 -28.31
N MET A 213 -12.80 9.04 -27.27
CA MET A 213 -13.98 8.29 -26.86
C MET A 213 -15.14 9.25 -26.59
N ASP A 214 -16.39 8.80 -26.75
CA ASP A 214 -17.61 9.60 -26.45
C ASP A 214 -17.62 10.05 -24.97
N VAL A 215 -17.34 9.13 -24.05
CA VAL A 215 -16.92 9.45 -22.68
C VAL A 215 -15.40 9.43 -22.68
N ASN A 216 -14.84 10.62 -22.77
CA ASN A 216 -13.39 10.78 -22.92
C ASN A 216 -12.64 10.38 -21.66
N GLY A 217 -13.19 10.67 -20.47
CA GLY A 217 -12.49 10.34 -19.25
C GLY A 217 -13.21 10.68 -17.94
N TYR A 218 -12.47 10.50 -16.87
CA TYR A 218 -12.88 10.80 -15.49
C TYR A 218 -11.71 11.43 -14.76
N VAL A 219 -11.94 12.60 -14.15
CA VAL A 219 -10.85 13.30 -13.44
C VAL A 219 -10.49 12.54 -12.16
N THR A 220 -11.48 12.31 -11.29
CA THR A 220 -11.24 11.72 -9.97
C THR A 220 -11.85 10.33 -9.81
N ALA A 221 -11.16 9.47 -9.04
CA ALA A 221 -11.67 8.18 -8.57
C ALA A 221 -11.32 8.01 -7.09
N ALA A 222 -12.02 8.73 -6.23
CA ALA A 222 -11.76 8.70 -4.79
C ALA A 222 -12.18 7.36 -4.16
N SER A 223 -11.44 6.94 -3.15
CA SER A 223 -11.72 5.77 -2.31
C SER A 223 -11.63 6.12 -0.82
N THR A 224 -12.11 7.30 -0.47
CA THR A 224 -12.15 7.77 0.91
C THR A 224 -12.69 6.67 1.82
N PRO A 225 -12.00 6.31 2.92
CA PRO A 225 -12.48 5.33 3.87
C PRO A 225 -13.76 5.77 4.58
N GLU A 226 -14.56 4.80 4.99
CA GLU A 226 -15.75 5.06 5.81
C GLU A 226 -15.37 5.79 7.11
N GLY A 227 -16.09 6.87 7.42
CA GLY A 227 -15.89 7.67 8.64
C GLY A 227 -14.82 8.76 8.50
N GLU A 228 -14.06 8.82 7.40
CA GLU A 228 -13.16 9.94 7.17
C GLU A 228 -13.94 11.24 6.90
N PRO A 229 -13.59 12.34 7.57
CA PRO A 229 -14.33 13.60 7.43
C PRO A 229 -14.13 14.26 6.07
N HIS A 230 -12.99 14.03 5.42
CA HIS A 230 -12.62 14.66 4.18
C HIS A 230 -11.90 13.67 3.23
N GLY A 231 -12.12 13.85 1.92
CA GLY A 231 -11.39 13.18 0.85
C GLY A 231 -10.61 14.21 0.03
N PHE A 232 -10.90 14.32 -1.27
CA PHE A 232 -10.28 15.28 -2.18
C PHE A 232 -11.02 16.61 -2.15
N VAL A 233 -10.30 17.70 -1.94
CA VAL A 233 -10.83 19.07 -1.98
C VAL A 233 -10.00 19.89 -2.97
N PHE A 234 -10.69 20.47 -3.96
CA PHE A 234 -10.10 21.37 -4.94
C PHE A 234 -10.58 22.79 -4.64
N HIS A 235 -9.64 23.70 -4.43
CA HIS A 235 -9.91 25.09 -4.11
C HIS A 235 -9.16 26.02 -5.07
N GLY A 236 -9.87 26.92 -5.75
CA GLY A 236 -9.29 27.84 -6.71
C GLY A 236 -8.64 27.14 -7.92
N CYS A 237 -9.04 25.91 -8.23
CA CYS A 237 -8.46 25.11 -9.30
C CYS A 237 -9.16 25.35 -10.65
N SER A 238 -8.41 25.14 -11.74
CA SER A 238 -8.93 25.23 -13.10
C SER A 238 -8.97 23.84 -13.75
N PHE A 239 -10.17 23.39 -14.11
CA PHE A 239 -10.39 22.14 -14.85
C PHE A 239 -10.35 22.45 -16.34
N THR A 240 -9.22 22.17 -16.97
CA THR A 240 -8.92 22.46 -18.37
C THR A 240 -8.82 21.18 -19.21
N ALA A 241 -8.64 21.32 -20.51
CA ALA A 241 -8.44 20.19 -21.41
C ALA A 241 -7.44 20.50 -22.53
N ALA A 242 -6.89 19.47 -23.13
CA ALA A 242 -6.21 19.58 -24.41
C ALA A 242 -7.19 20.05 -25.51
N GLN A 243 -6.69 20.74 -26.51
CA GLN A 243 -7.52 21.39 -27.54
C GLN A 243 -8.41 20.42 -28.33
N ASP A 244 -8.02 19.16 -28.39
CA ASP A 244 -8.69 18.10 -29.12
C ASP A 244 -9.68 17.28 -28.27
N VAL A 245 -9.91 17.67 -27.01
CA VAL A 245 -10.93 17.05 -26.14
C VAL A 245 -12.31 17.65 -26.48
N ALA A 246 -13.26 16.77 -26.75
CA ALA A 246 -14.62 17.19 -27.09
C ALA A 246 -15.33 17.85 -25.88
N PRO A 247 -16.22 18.84 -26.13
CA PRO A 247 -17.12 19.35 -25.11
C PRO A 247 -18.00 18.22 -24.53
N ASP A 248 -18.47 18.39 -23.27
CA ASP A 248 -19.42 17.47 -22.60
C ASP A 248 -18.98 15.99 -22.65
N SER A 249 -17.69 15.72 -22.43
CA SER A 249 -17.10 14.39 -22.60
C SER A 249 -16.36 13.84 -21.38
N VAL A 250 -16.08 14.64 -20.34
CA VAL A 250 -15.29 14.25 -19.17
C VAL A 250 -16.11 14.42 -17.90
N TYR A 251 -16.24 13.37 -17.11
CA TYR A 251 -16.81 13.48 -15.78
C TYR A 251 -15.80 14.05 -14.77
N LEU A 252 -16.26 14.85 -13.81
CA LEU A 252 -15.46 15.33 -12.68
C LEU A 252 -14.96 14.17 -11.81
N GLY A 253 -15.70 13.07 -11.80
CA GLY A 253 -15.24 11.87 -11.14
C GLY A 253 -16.29 10.78 -11.00
N ARG A 254 -15.83 9.68 -10.38
CA ARG A 254 -16.62 8.49 -10.09
C ARG A 254 -16.13 7.78 -8.83
N PRO A 255 -16.99 7.06 -8.06
CA PRO A 255 -16.59 6.46 -6.79
C PRO A 255 -15.80 5.15 -7.00
N TRP A 256 -14.49 5.17 -6.72
CA TRP A 256 -13.74 3.92 -6.66
C TRP A 256 -14.20 3.06 -5.47
N ARG A 257 -14.60 3.72 -4.37
CA ARG A 257 -15.30 3.09 -3.24
C ARG A 257 -16.54 3.90 -2.86
N GLU A 258 -17.45 3.27 -2.14
CA GLU A 258 -18.80 3.82 -1.88
C GLU A 258 -18.79 5.11 -1.06
N TRP A 259 -17.77 5.32 -0.21
CA TRP A 259 -17.60 6.52 0.62
C TRP A 259 -16.74 7.60 -0.02
N ALA A 260 -16.54 7.52 -1.34
CA ALA A 260 -15.74 8.49 -2.09
C ALA A 260 -16.17 9.94 -1.82
N GLN A 261 -15.20 10.81 -1.60
CA GLN A 261 -15.46 12.25 -1.39
C GLN A 261 -14.61 13.08 -2.34
N THR A 262 -15.27 13.97 -3.10
CA THR A 262 -14.61 14.98 -3.94
C THR A 262 -15.42 16.26 -3.91
N VAL A 263 -14.80 17.36 -3.52
CA VAL A 263 -15.43 18.66 -3.33
C VAL A 263 -14.66 19.74 -4.10
N LEU A 264 -15.38 20.58 -4.84
CA LEU A 264 -14.85 21.67 -5.64
C LEU A 264 -15.32 23.02 -5.06
N ILE A 265 -14.42 23.93 -4.77
CA ILE A 265 -14.71 25.25 -4.21
C ILE A 265 -13.94 26.30 -5.03
N ASP A 266 -14.65 27.34 -5.47
CA ASP A 266 -14.07 28.43 -6.26
C ASP A 266 -13.29 27.94 -7.50
N CYS A 267 -13.80 26.89 -8.17
CA CYS A 267 -13.15 26.25 -9.30
C CYS A 267 -13.73 26.71 -10.64
N TRP A 268 -12.85 26.79 -11.66
CA TRP A 268 -13.26 27.03 -13.03
C TRP A 268 -13.40 25.71 -13.79
N LEU A 269 -14.58 25.48 -14.42
CA LEU A 269 -14.91 24.28 -15.16
C LEU A 269 -15.01 24.57 -16.66
N GLY A 270 -14.15 23.92 -17.45
CA GLY A 270 -14.12 24.04 -18.91
C GLY A 270 -15.28 23.30 -19.58
N GLN A 271 -15.56 23.65 -20.84
CA GLN A 271 -16.65 23.07 -21.66
C GLN A 271 -16.56 21.56 -21.89
N HIS A 272 -15.40 20.94 -21.62
CA HIS A 272 -15.21 19.49 -21.74
C HIS A 272 -15.87 18.69 -20.61
N ILE A 273 -16.16 19.35 -19.49
CA ILE A 273 -16.81 18.72 -18.34
C ILE A 273 -18.26 18.38 -18.71
N LYS A 274 -18.69 17.18 -18.37
CA LYS A 274 -20.05 16.73 -18.58
C LYS A 274 -21.04 17.48 -17.70
N ARG A 275 -22.18 17.79 -18.27
CA ARG A 275 -23.24 18.53 -17.60
C ARG A 275 -23.77 17.82 -16.36
N GLU A 276 -23.77 16.48 -16.37
CA GLU A 276 -24.14 15.65 -15.22
C GLU A 276 -23.11 15.69 -14.10
N GLY A 277 -21.92 16.19 -14.36
CA GLY A 277 -20.79 16.33 -13.44
C GLY A 277 -20.15 15.00 -13.04
N TRP A 278 -20.94 14.07 -12.55
CA TRP A 278 -20.46 12.85 -11.87
C TRP A 278 -21.09 11.58 -12.44
N TRP A 279 -20.40 10.45 -12.33
CA TRP A 279 -20.89 9.14 -12.68
C TRP A 279 -20.80 8.17 -11.50
N ASP A 280 -21.83 7.40 -11.23
CA ASP A 280 -21.90 6.49 -10.08
C ASP A 280 -21.12 5.17 -10.25
N TRP A 281 -20.53 4.96 -11.41
CA TRP A 281 -19.81 3.73 -11.77
C TRP A 281 -20.66 2.46 -11.59
N ASN A 282 -21.96 2.56 -11.82
CA ASN A 282 -22.95 1.50 -11.58
C ASN A 282 -22.92 0.98 -10.11
N LYS A 283 -22.70 1.89 -9.16
CA LYS A 283 -22.69 1.62 -7.73
C LYS A 283 -23.76 2.46 -7.03
N PRO A 284 -25.04 2.05 -7.07
CA PRO A 284 -26.13 2.87 -6.53
C PRO A 284 -26.01 3.18 -5.04
N ALA A 285 -25.29 2.36 -4.26
CA ALA A 285 -25.00 2.66 -2.86
C ALA A 285 -24.17 3.94 -2.67
N ALA A 286 -23.41 4.37 -3.68
CA ALA A 286 -22.68 5.62 -3.65
C ALA A 286 -23.59 6.86 -3.63
N HIS A 287 -24.83 6.78 -4.09
CA HIS A 287 -25.78 7.90 -4.05
C HIS A 287 -26.08 8.37 -2.62
N GLU A 288 -26.02 7.47 -1.64
CA GLU A 288 -26.28 7.77 -0.23
C GLU A 288 -24.97 8.02 0.55
N ARG A 289 -23.85 7.43 0.15
CA ARG A 289 -22.62 7.35 0.91
C ARG A 289 -21.52 8.29 0.43
N ALA A 290 -21.42 8.48 -0.92
CA ALA A 290 -20.42 9.36 -1.48
C ALA A 290 -20.76 10.84 -1.22
N CYS A 291 -19.73 11.67 -1.12
CA CYS A 291 -19.86 13.12 -1.03
C CYS A 291 -19.24 13.77 -2.28
N TYR A 292 -20.08 14.08 -3.24
CA TYR A 292 -19.71 14.89 -4.39
C TYR A 292 -20.41 16.24 -4.29
N ALA A 293 -19.62 17.32 -4.24
CA ALA A 293 -20.17 18.62 -3.94
C ALA A 293 -19.40 19.76 -4.63
N GLY A 294 -20.04 20.91 -4.77
CA GLY A 294 -19.43 22.12 -5.29
C GLY A 294 -19.97 23.39 -4.66
N ALA A 295 -19.17 24.44 -4.67
CA ALA A 295 -19.54 25.79 -4.28
C ALA A 295 -18.75 26.81 -5.09
N ILE A 296 -19.37 27.93 -5.48
CA ILE A 296 -18.72 29.05 -6.15
C ILE A 296 -17.97 28.59 -7.41
N LEU A 297 -18.68 27.86 -8.29
CA LEU A 297 -18.08 27.35 -9.53
C LEU A 297 -18.20 28.37 -10.67
N HIS A 298 -17.22 28.38 -11.55
CA HIS A 298 -17.08 29.31 -12.64
C HIS A 298 -16.87 28.60 -13.99
N GLY A 299 -16.90 29.33 -15.09
CA GLY A 299 -16.64 28.81 -16.42
C GLY A 299 -17.88 28.26 -17.13
N PRO A 300 -17.72 27.68 -18.33
CA PRO A 300 -18.84 27.19 -19.14
C PRO A 300 -19.73 26.16 -18.47
N GLU A 301 -19.16 25.28 -17.64
CA GLU A 301 -19.88 24.25 -16.90
C GLU A 301 -19.88 24.50 -15.37
N GLY A 302 -19.81 25.76 -14.96
CA GLY A 302 -19.88 26.17 -13.55
C GLY A 302 -21.28 26.12 -12.94
N ASP A 303 -22.33 25.83 -13.72
CA ASP A 303 -23.70 25.69 -13.24
C ASP A 303 -23.97 24.24 -12.76
N THR A 304 -24.25 24.08 -11.48
CA THR A 304 -24.53 22.79 -10.86
C THR A 304 -25.95 22.26 -11.12
N ALA A 305 -26.85 23.07 -11.74
CA ALA A 305 -28.24 22.69 -12.00
C ALA A 305 -28.39 21.46 -12.91
N GLY A 306 -27.37 21.15 -13.71
CA GLY A 306 -27.31 19.95 -14.54
C GLY A 306 -26.75 18.71 -13.86
N TRP A 307 -26.20 18.83 -12.66
CA TRP A 307 -25.55 17.71 -11.98
C TRP A 307 -26.53 16.60 -11.58
N VAL A 308 -26.00 15.41 -11.40
CA VAL A 308 -26.78 14.26 -10.91
C VAL A 308 -27.44 14.59 -9.57
N PRO A 309 -28.66 14.08 -9.29
CA PRO A 309 -29.43 14.46 -8.08
C PRO A 309 -28.78 14.12 -6.74
N TRP A 310 -27.79 13.24 -6.73
CA TRP A 310 -27.06 12.84 -5.51
C TRP A 310 -25.77 13.66 -5.27
N ALA A 311 -25.38 14.54 -6.21
CA ALA A 311 -24.39 15.57 -5.96
C ALA A 311 -25.01 16.78 -5.27
N ARG A 312 -24.20 17.57 -4.56
CA ARG A 312 -24.70 18.64 -3.69
C ARG A 312 -24.08 19.98 -4.04
N GLU A 313 -24.89 21.01 -3.97
CA GLU A 313 -24.40 22.38 -3.88
C GLU A 313 -24.21 22.74 -2.38
N LEU A 314 -23.06 23.31 -2.04
CA LEU A 314 -22.75 23.68 -0.66
C LEU A 314 -23.13 25.14 -0.40
N ASP A 315 -23.81 25.40 0.70
CA ASP A 315 -23.97 26.74 1.25
C ASP A 315 -22.65 27.23 1.94
N ALA A 316 -22.62 28.50 2.33
CA ALA A 316 -21.45 29.11 2.95
C ALA A 316 -21.02 28.40 4.25
N ALA A 317 -21.96 27.90 5.05
CA ALA A 317 -21.64 27.21 6.30
C ALA A 317 -21.07 25.81 6.05
N ALA A 318 -21.58 25.11 5.05
CA ALA A 318 -21.04 23.82 4.60
C ALA A 318 -19.66 23.98 3.96
N THR A 319 -19.47 25.01 3.13
CA THR A 319 -18.20 25.33 2.46
C THR A 319 -17.09 25.60 3.48
N ALA A 320 -17.37 26.32 4.57
CA ALA A 320 -16.38 26.62 5.61
C ALA A 320 -15.75 25.37 6.24
N ARG A 321 -16.42 24.21 6.20
CA ARG A 321 -15.87 22.94 6.70
C ARG A 321 -14.77 22.35 5.81
N TYR A 322 -14.66 22.86 4.59
CA TYR A 322 -13.64 22.44 3.61
C TYR A 322 -12.52 23.47 3.45
N ALA A 323 -12.39 24.41 4.40
CA ALA A 323 -11.21 25.27 4.45
C ALA A 323 -9.94 24.41 4.64
N ARG A 324 -8.81 24.85 4.09
CA ARG A 324 -7.53 24.10 4.13
C ARG A 324 -7.18 23.66 5.56
N GLU A 325 -7.28 24.58 6.52
CA GLU A 325 -6.98 24.35 7.92
C GLU A 325 -7.91 23.30 8.56
N GLN A 326 -9.12 23.12 8.03
CA GLN A 326 -10.05 22.10 8.49
C GLN A 326 -9.75 20.72 7.85
N VAL A 327 -9.48 20.72 6.54
CA VAL A 327 -9.21 19.48 5.78
C VAL A 327 -7.89 18.87 6.19
N LEU A 328 -6.85 19.68 6.34
CA LEU A 328 -5.50 19.24 6.69
C LEU A 328 -5.22 19.26 8.20
N SER A 329 -6.23 19.55 9.03
CA SER A 329 -6.07 19.56 10.49
C SER A 329 -5.64 18.20 11.03
N GLY A 330 -4.77 18.24 12.01
CA GLY A 330 -4.34 17.11 12.81
C GLY A 330 -4.05 17.56 14.25
N ALA A 331 -3.83 16.62 15.16
CA ALA A 331 -3.44 16.92 16.53
C ALA A 331 -2.03 17.54 16.64
N ASP A 332 -1.27 17.46 15.56
CA ASP A 332 0.12 17.93 15.42
C ASP A 332 0.22 19.40 14.99
N GLY A 333 -0.91 20.06 14.69
CA GLY A 333 -0.92 21.45 14.25
C GLY A 333 -0.20 21.71 12.92
N TRP A 334 -0.04 20.68 12.08
CA TRP A 334 0.66 20.82 10.80
C TRP A 334 0.02 21.90 9.90
N ASP A 335 0.85 22.85 9.47
CA ASP A 335 0.53 23.85 8.45
C ASP A 335 1.47 23.66 7.24
N PRO A 336 0.95 23.28 6.06
CA PRO A 336 1.79 23.04 4.89
C PRO A 336 2.49 24.30 4.32
N GLU A 337 2.05 25.51 4.69
CA GLU A 337 2.67 26.79 4.29
C GLU A 337 3.65 27.32 5.34
N GLY A 338 3.53 26.87 6.59
CA GLY A 338 4.54 27.11 7.60
C GLY A 338 5.81 26.38 7.19
N GLY A 339 6.88 27.09 6.88
CA GLY A 339 8.20 26.47 6.80
C GLY A 339 8.47 25.70 8.10
N SER A 340 9.34 24.67 8.06
CA SER A 340 9.76 23.89 9.21
C SER A 340 10.14 24.80 10.39
N GLY A 341 9.14 25.33 11.05
CA GLY A 341 9.26 26.25 12.17
C GLY A 341 8.92 25.52 13.44
N ASP A 342 9.91 25.42 14.28
CA ASP A 342 9.79 25.12 15.70
C ASP A 342 8.62 25.90 16.33
N ASN A 343 7.42 25.33 16.34
CA ASN A 343 6.37 25.65 17.28
C ASN A 343 5.35 24.51 17.30
N VAL A 344 5.78 23.36 17.79
CA VAL A 344 4.86 22.36 18.30
C VAL A 344 4.46 22.82 19.69
N GLU A 345 3.36 23.58 19.80
CA GLU A 345 2.62 23.59 21.04
C GLU A 345 1.95 22.22 21.19
N THR A 346 2.65 21.33 21.87
CA THR A 346 2.15 20.01 22.24
C THR A 346 0.90 20.15 23.07
N ALA A 347 -0.21 19.58 22.62
CA ALA A 347 -1.41 19.44 23.45
C ALA A 347 -1.07 18.51 24.62
N GLY A 348 -0.77 19.09 25.77
CA GLY A 348 -0.49 18.34 26.98
C GLY A 348 -1.77 17.83 27.64
N LEU A 349 -1.79 16.58 28.04
CA LEU A 349 -2.76 16.08 29.01
C LEU A 349 -2.30 16.53 30.41
N SER A 350 -3.19 17.20 31.15
CA SER A 350 -2.90 17.65 32.51
C SER A 350 -3.41 16.62 33.50
N ASP A 351 -2.52 16.02 34.25
CA ASP A 351 -2.83 15.27 35.45
C ASP A 351 -2.18 15.99 36.64
N ASN A 352 -3.01 16.48 37.58
CA ASN A 352 -2.61 17.19 38.81
C ASN A 352 -1.63 18.36 38.59
N GLY A 353 -1.81 19.16 37.51
CA GLY A 353 -0.99 20.33 37.24
C GLY A 353 0.40 20.04 36.71
N ARG A 354 0.68 18.79 36.30
CA ARG A 354 1.86 18.43 35.52
C ARG A 354 1.44 18.17 34.07
N THR A 355 2.07 18.86 33.14
CA THR A 355 1.94 18.59 31.71
C THR A 355 2.77 17.34 31.40
N VAL A 356 2.11 16.28 30.96
CA VAL A 356 2.77 15.08 30.45
C VAL A 356 2.83 15.21 28.94
N HIS A 357 4.03 15.36 28.39
CA HIS A 357 4.26 15.27 26.95
C HIS A 357 4.21 13.80 26.54
N ILE A 358 3.25 13.47 25.66
CA ILE A 358 3.19 12.16 25.02
C ILE A 358 3.70 12.36 23.59
N ASP A 359 5.03 12.36 23.43
CA ASP A 359 5.63 12.26 22.12
C ASP A 359 5.52 10.82 21.63
N THR A 360 5.03 10.63 20.41
CA THR A 360 5.09 9.37 19.61
C THR A 360 5.02 8.05 20.40
N TYR A 361 4.26 8.00 21.47
CA TYR A 361 4.23 6.91 22.45
C TYR A 361 3.74 5.57 21.88
N TYR A 362 3.16 5.58 20.68
CA TYR A 362 2.54 4.41 20.05
C TYR A 362 3.19 3.99 18.73
N GLU A 363 4.25 4.64 18.29
CA GLU A 363 4.97 4.22 17.09
C GLU A 363 6.14 3.29 17.46
N ASP A 364 5.84 2.01 17.58
CA ASP A 364 6.86 0.98 17.85
C ASP A 364 7.74 0.70 16.60
N GLU A 365 7.28 1.04 15.41
CA GLU A 365 7.95 0.67 14.16
C GLU A 365 9.33 1.29 14.00
N PRO A 366 9.58 2.59 14.27
CA PRO A 366 10.93 3.15 14.19
C PRO A 366 11.90 2.46 15.14
N ALA A 367 11.46 2.18 16.36
CA ALA A 367 12.28 1.47 17.36
C ALA A 367 12.58 0.03 16.91
N PHE A 368 11.63 -0.67 16.29
CA PHE A 368 11.84 -2.01 15.73
C PHE A 368 12.76 -1.97 14.51
N ARG A 369 12.61 -0.98 13.62
CA ARG A 369 13.51 -0.79 12.46
C ARG A 369 14.94 -0.56 12.87
N ASP A 370 15.17 0.31 13.85
CA ASP A 370 16.50 0.60 14.38
C ASP A 370 17.11 -0.61 15.07
N ARG A 371 16.29 -1.35 15.80
CA ARG A 371 16.72 -2.59 16.42
C ARG A 371 17.07 -3.65 15.38
N LEU A 372 16.27 -3.80 14.33
CA LEU A 372 16.55 -4.69 13.21
C LEU A 372 17.83 -4.29 12.45
N LYS A 373 18.05 -2.99 12.22
CA LYS A 373 19.28 -2.50 11.57
C LYS A 373 20.52 -2.82 12.43
N ARG A 374 20.45 -2.61 13.74
CA ARG A 374 21.58 -2.86 14.67
C ARG A 374 21.81 -4.33 14.96
N GLU A 375 20.76 -5.11 15.13
CA GLU A 375 20.81 -6.49 15.63
C GLU A 375 20.44 -7.53 14.58
N GLY A 376 19.80 -7.14 13.48
CA GLY A 376 19.16 -8.03 12.50
C GLY A 376 20.09 -9.03 11.81
N ARG A 377 21.43 -8.83 11.90
CA ARG A 377 22.43 -9.79 11.41
C ARG A 377 23.44 -10.18 12.47
N SER A 378 23.13 -10.00 13.74
CA SER A 378 24.06 -10.34 14.83
C SER A 378 24.42 -11.83 14.85
N ALA A 379 23.52 -12.70 14.37
CA ALA A 379 23.74 -14.14 14.25
C ALA A 379 24.09 -14.60 12.82
N ALA A 380 24.47 -13.69 11.90
CA ALA A 380 24.89 -14.10 10.55
C ALA A 380 26.15 -14.95 10.60
N PHE A 381 26.23 -15.95 9.71
CA PHE A 381 27.44 -16.74 9.54
C PHE A 381 28.58 -15.86 8.98
N LYS A 382 29.73 -15.89 9.66
CA LYS A 382 30.91 -15.11 9.29
C LYS A 382 32.18 -15.98 9.12
N GLY A 383 32.03 -17.30 9.20
CA GLY A 383 33.13 -18.25 9.04
C GLY A 383 33.43 -18.58 7.57
N ALA A 384 34.56 -19.26 7.33
CA ALA A 384 35.04 -19.66 6.01
C ALA A 384 35.18 -21.18 5.84
N THR A 385 35.13 -21.95 6.92
CA THR A 385 35.36 -23.40 6.90
C THR A 385 34.11 -24.19 7.30
N PRO A 386 33.98 -25.47 6.93
CA PRO A 386 32.92 -26.34 7.41
C PRO A 386 32.82 -26.40 8.93
N GLY A 387 33.94 -26.41 9.66
CA GLY A 387 33.96 -26.40 11.12
C GLY A 387 33.40 -25.11 11.72
N ASP A 388 33.66 -23.96 11.09
CA ASP A 388 33.05 -22.68 11.51
C ASP A 388 31.54 -22.72 11.30
N PHE A 389 31.05 -23.34 10.22
CA PHE A 389 29.63 -23.50 9.96
C PHE A 389 28.93 -24.39 11.00
N GLU A 390 29.55 -25.52 11.37
CA GLU A 390 29.00 -26.41 12.40
C GLU A 390 28.92 -25.72 13.76
N ALA A 391 29.97 -25.02 14.16
CA ALA A 391 29.99 -24.25 15.40
C ALA A 391 28.93 -23.15 15.42
N TRP A 392 28.81 -22.39 14.33
CA TRP A 392 27.78 -21.37 14.17
C TRP A 392 26.37 -21.97 14.20
N GLN A 393 26.16 -23.09 13.53
CA GLN A 393 24.85 -23.78 13.48
C GLN A 393 24.41 -24.22 14.88
N ILE A 394 25.32 -24.77 15.69
CA ILE A 394 25.03 -25.20 17.06
C ILE A 394 24.64 -23.99 17.92
N ALA A 395 25.44 -22.92 17.88
CA ALA A 395 25.19 -21.72 18.68
C ALA A 395 23.91 -20.99 18.27
N THR A 396 23.69 -20.85 16.96
CA THR A 396 22.50 -20.20 16.42
C THR A 396 21.22 -20.99 16.69
N ARG A 397 21.29 -22.32 16.62
CA ARG A 397 20.16 -23.20 16.96
C ARG A 397 19.80 -23.07 18.44
N ALA A 398 20.76 -23.05 19.35
CA ALA A 398 20.51 -22.85 20.77
C ALA A 398 19.81 -21.51 21.04
N ARG A 399 20.34 -20.43 20.45
CA ARG A 399 19.72 -19.11 20.56
C ARG A 399 18.30 -19.06 19.97
N LEU A 400 18.07 -19.71 18.84
CA LEU A 400 16.74 -19.80 18.23
C LEU A 400 15.75 -20.54 19.14
N PHE A 401 16.17 -21.61 19.79
CA PHE A 401 15.36 -22.36 20.76
C PHE A 401 14.91 -21.47 21.92
N ASP A 402 15.84 -20.67 22.46
CA ASP A 402 15.53 -19.73 23.55
C ASP A 402 14.58 -18.61 23.09
N LEU A 403 14.83 -18.01 21.93
CA LEU A 403 13.97 -16.95 21.37
C LEU A 403 12.55 -17.44 21.04
N LEU A 404 12.40 -18.70 20.65
CA LEU A 404 11.09 -19.33 20.42
C LEU A 404 10.42 -19.80 21.72
N GLY A 405 11.07 -19.65 22.87
CA GLY A 405 10.58 -20.12 24.16
C GLY A 405 10.53 -21.64 24.27
N LEU A 406 11.22 -22.38 23.39
CA LEU A 406 11.20 -23.85 23.40
C LEU A 406 11.89 -24.44 24.63
N SER A 407 12.80 -23.70 25.26
CA SER A 407 13.42 -24.04 26.54
C SER A 407 12.44 -23.97 27.72
N LEU A 408 11.34 -23.23 27.55
CA LEU A 408 10.29 -23.05 28.57
C LEU A 408 9.13 -24.06 28.40
N MET A 409 9.13 -24.83 27.30
CA MET A 409 8.07 -25.81 27.04
C MET A 409 8.31 -27.09 27.83
N ASP A 410 7.26 -27.58 28.46
CA ASP A 410 7.27 -28.88 29.14
C ASP A 410 7.48 -30.01 28.12
N ARG A 411 8.39 -30.93 28.47
CA ARG A 411 8.53 -32.16 27.71
C ARG A 411 7.56 -33.20 28.29
N VAL A 412 6.61 -33.59 27.46
CA VAL A 412 5.61 -34.60 27.79
C VAL A 412 5.88 -35.89 27.02
N PRO A 413 5.48 -37.08 27.56
CA PRO A 413 5.48 -38.29 26.77
C PRO A 413 4.61 -38.15 25.52
N ILE A 414 5.00 -38.83 24.45
CA ILE A 414 4.20 -38.85 23.22
C ILE A 414 2.92 -39.61 23.49
N GLU A 415 1.80 -38.90 23.55
CA GLU A 415 0.45 -39.47 23.63
C GLU A 415 -0.35 -39.00 22.41
N VAL A 416 -0.93 -39.99 21.71
CA VAL A 416 -1.77 -39.75 20.53
C VAL A 416 -3.16 -40.26 20.79
N ARG A 417 -4.18 -39.46 20.53
CA ARG A 417 -5.59 -39.85 20.60
C ARG A 417 -6.20 -39.79 19.22
N GLU A 418 -6.57 -40.94 18.68
CA GLU A 418 -7.30 -41.04 17.42
C GLU A 418 -8.74 -40.52 17.61
N LEU A 419 -9.18 -39.63 16.73
CA LEU A 419 -10.53 -39.06 16.73
C LEU A 419 -11.39 -39.68 15.63
N ASP A 420 -10.82 -39.85 14.44
CA ASP A 420 -11.50 -40.45 13.30
C ASP A 420 -10.49 -41.05 12.32
N ARG A 421 -10.92 -42.10 11.59
CA ARG A 421 -10.10 -42.78 10.61
C ARG A 421 -10.94 -43.21 9.42
N ALA A 422 -10.52 -42.79 8.23
CA ALA A 422 -11.21 -43.09 6.98
C ALA A 422 -10.25 -43.56 5.90
N GLN A 423 -10.68 -44.50 5.08
CA GLN A 423 -10.01 -44.78 3.81
C GLN A 423 -10.55 -43.85 2.74
N ILE A 424 -9.69 -43.09 2.11
CA ILE A 424 -10.03 -42.13 1.07
C ILE A 424 -9.54 -42.59 -0.30
N ALA A 425 -9.94 -41.88 -1.36
CA ALA A 425 -9.59 -42.22 -2.72
C ALA A 425 -8.06 -42.30 -2.93
N GLY A 426 -7.60 -43.25 -3.73
CA GLY A 426 -6.18 -43.51 -4.01
C GLY A 426 -5.49 -44.45 -3.00
N GLY A 427 -6.24 -45.22 -2.18
CA GLY A 427 -5.67 -46.15 -1.24
C GLY A 427 -4.95 -45.49 -0.07
N ILE A 428 -5.36 -44.29 0.30
CA ILE A 428 -4.78 -43.53 1.41
C ILE A 428 -5.69 -43.71 2.66
N VAL A 429 -5.09 -44.00 3.79
CA VAL A 429 -5.77 -43.92 5.09
C VAL A 429 -5.52 -42.54 5.67
N ARG A 430 -6.59 -41.80 5.93
CA ARG A 430 -6.57 -40.49 6.60
C ARG A 430 -7.03 -40.65 8.03
N THR A 431 -6.14 -40.41 8.98
CA THR A 431 -6.44 -40.45 10.42
C THR A 431 -6.45 -39.01 10.95
N HIS A 432 -7.53 -38.60 11.58
CA HIS A 432 -7.61 -37.39 12.38
C HIS A 432 -7.30 -37.73 13.83
N ALA A 433 -6.32 -37.08 14.43
CA ALA A 433 -5.85 -37.37 15.76
C ALA A 433 -5.39 -36.12 16.49
N MET A 434 -5.15 -36.26 17.80
CA MET A 434 -4.54 -35.24 18.65
C MET A 434 -3.24 -35.77 19.25
N LEU A 435 -2.18 -34.96 19.20
CA LEU A 435 -0.90 -35.22 19.86
C LEU A 435 -0.76 -34.30 21.08
N GLN A 436 -0.43 -34.87 22.24
CA GLN A 436 -0.06 -34.03 23.37
C GLN A 436 1.31 -33.41 23.15
N VAL A 437 1.38 -32.08 23.16
CA VAL A 437 2.61 -31.30 22.87
C VAL A 437 3.16 -30.61 24.12
N GLU A 438 2.32 -30.35 25.10
CA GLU A 438 2.66 -29.81 26.42
C GLU A 438 1.67 -30.35 27.46
N HIS A 439 1.91 -30.14 28.73
CA HIS A 439 0.97 -30.54 29.77
C HIS A 439 -0.41 -29.91 29.53
N ASN A 440 -1.45 -30.73 29.35
CA ASN A 440 -2.82 -30.30 29.00
C ASN A 440 -2.98 -29.56 27.66
N VAL A 441 -1.96 -29.56 26.78
CA VAL A 441 -2.04 -28.95 25.46
C VAL A 441 -1.99 -30.02 24.38
N TRP A 442 -3.07 -30.09 23.59
CA TRP A 442 -3.23 -31.06 22.52
C TRP A 442 -3.22 -30.37 21.17
N MET A 443 -2.48 -30.92 20.22
CA MET A 443 -2.38 -30.44 18.86
C MET A 443 -3.14 -31.38 17.93
N PRO A 444 -4.26 -30.94 17.33
CA PRO A 444 -4.93 -31.71 16.28
C PRO A 444 -4.05 -31.81 15.04
N PHE A 445 -4.10 -32.95 14.37
CA PHE A 445 -3.41 -33.19 13.13
C PHE A 445 -4.09 -34.26 12.27
N TYR A 446 -3.83 -34.24 10.97
CA TYR A 446 -4.16 -35.36 10.09
C TYR A 446 -2.89 -36.12 9.73
N LEU A 447 -2.98 -37.44 9.80
CA LEU A 447 -1.98 -38.39 9.28
C LEU A 447 -2.53 -39.00 7.98
N LEU A 448 -1.80 -38.91 6.91
CA LEU A 448 -2.13 -39.47 5.61
C LEU A 448 -1.13 -40.58 5.28
N GLU A 449 -1.58 -41.82 5.29
CA GLU A 449 -0.75 -43.00 5.04
C GLU A 449 -1.15 -43.67 3.72
N PRO A 450 -0.31 -43.66 2.69
CA PRO A 450 -0.54 -44.41 1.46
C PRO A 450 -0.41 -45.92 1.72
N GLN A 451 -1.20 -46.73 1.01
CA GLN A 451 -1.15 -48.19 1.12
C GLN A 451 0.24 -48.76 0.76
N ALA A 452 0.93 -48.16 -0.18
CA ALA A 452 2.29 -48.54 -0.58
C ALA A 452 3.24 -47.33 -0.37
N PRO A 453 3.73 -47.11 0.87
CA PRO A 453 4.57 -45.98 1.17
C PRO A 453 5.98 -46.15 0.57
N LYS A 454 6.56 -45.03 0.13
CA LYS A 454 7.98 -44.97 -0.26
C LYS A 454 8.86 -45.17 0.97
N LEU A 455 9.87 -46.03 0.83
CA LEU A 455 10.83 -46.30 1.89
C LEU A 455 12.16 -45.58 1.60
N ASP A 456 12.92 -45.28 2.64
CA ASP A 456 14.30 -44.86 2.55
C ASP A 456 15.27 -46.06 2.43
N ALA A 457 16.58 -45.82 2.43
CA ALA A 457 17.60 -46.85 2.33
C ALA A 457 17.63 -47.80 3.53
N HIS A 458 16.99 -47.45 4.62
CA HIS A 458 16.90 -48.24 5.86
C HIS A 458 15.54 -48.97 6.02
N GLY A 459 14.66 -48.86 4.99
CA GLY A 459 13.33 -49.48 5.02
C GLY A 459 12.30 -48.67 5.83
N CYS A 460 12.60 -47.45 6.25
CA CYS A 460 11.67 -46.61 6.97
C CYS A 460 10.77 -45.84 5.99
N LYS A 461 9.49 -45.65 6.37
CA LYS A 461 8.54 -44.84 5.59
C LYS A 461 9.03 -43.40 5.50
N ARG A 462 9.15 -42.86 4.28
CA ARG A 462 9.46 -41.42 4.07
C ARG A 462 8.27 -40.58 4.48
N CYS A 463 8.50 -39.69 5.44
CA CYS A 463 7.47 -38.82 6.00
C CYS A 463 7.77 -37.34 5.79
N TYR A 464 6.73 -36.55 5.54
CA TYR A 464 6.79 -35.09 5.47
C TYR A 464 5.83 -34.48 6.51
N ILE A 465 6.32 -33.46 7.21
CA ILE A 465 5.48 -32.58 8.03
C ILE A 465 5.00 -31.46 7.13
N CYS A 466 3.69 -31.32 7.03
CA CYS A 466 2.99 -30.40 6.13
C CYS A 466 2.22 -29.35 6.94
N PRO A 467 2.90 -28.35 7.53
CA PRO A 467 2.23 -27.32 8.31
C PRO A 467 1.43 -26.42 7.37
N HIS A 468 0.21 -26.02 7.77
CA HIS A 468 -0.60 -25.10 6.99
C HIS A 468 -0.09 -23.64 7.11
N GLY A 469 -0.40 -22.79 6.12
CA GLY A 469 -0.32 -21.35 6.19
C GLY A 469 -1.64 -20.73 6.67
N HIS A 470 -1.90 -19.47 6.30
CA HIS A 470 -3.08 -18.74 6.76
C HIS A 470 -4.34 -18.93 5.90
N GLN A 471 -4.29 -19.75 4.85
CA GLN A 471 -5.42 -20.00 3.95
C GLN A 471 -6.26 -21.21 4.43
N GLY A 472 -7.57 -21.18 4.12
CA GLY A 472 -8.48 -22.32 4.37
C GLY A 472 -8.78 -22.57 5.84
N ALA A 473 -9.00 -23.85 6.18
CA ALA A 473 -9.37 -24.34 7.51
C ALA A 473 -8.22 -25.12 8.17
N GLY A 474 -7.00 -24.56 8.18
CA GLY A 474 -5.86 -25.18 8.85
C GLY A 474 -5.46 -26.54 8.28
N ALA A 475 -5.14 -27.49 9.16
CA ALA A 475 -4.72 -28.86 8.82
C ALA A 475 -5.70 -29.59 7.90
N ALA A 476 -7.01 -29.33 8.03
CA ALA A 476 -8.05 -29.95 7.20
C ALA A 476 -7.87 -29.61 5.71
N SER A 477 -7.47 -28.38 5.39
CA SER A 477 -7.21 -27.97 4.00
C SER A 477 -6.02 -28.72 3.42
N VAL A 478 -4.92 -28.80 4.17
CA VAL A 478 -3.69 -29.51 3.73
C VAL A 478 -3.93 -31.02 3.56
N ALA A 479 -4.77 -31.59 4.42
CA ALA A 479 -5.19 -32.99 4.35
C ALA A 479 -6.27 -33.27 3.31
N GLY A 480 -6.76 -32.25 2.59
CA GLY A 480 -7.78 -32.40 1.55
C GLY A 480 -9.12 -32.93 2.08
N VAL A 481 -9.60 -32.40 3.20
CA VAL A 481 -10.92 -32.73 3.77
C VAL A 481 -11.99 -31.99 2.99
N THR A 482 -12.58 -32.63 1.99
CA THR A 482 -13.60 -32.04 1.10
C THR A 482 -14.97 -31.89 1.79
N GLY A 483 -15.83 -31.05 1.22
CA GLY A 483 -17.18 -30.80 1.74
C GLY A 483 -17.27 -29.66 2.76
N VAL A 484 -16.16 -28.99 3.05
CA VAL A 484 -16.09 -27.79 3.87
C VAL A 484 -15.81 -26.61 2.92
N PRO A 485 -16.68 -25.59 2.81
CA PRO A 485 -16.53 -24.52 1.81
C PRO A 485 -15.16 -23.83 1.83
N ALA A 486 -14.63 -23.52 3.01
CA ALA A 486 -13.32 -22.89 3.16
C ALA A 486 -12.16 -23.80 2.71
N VAL A 487 -12.27 -25.11 2.90
CA VAL A 487 -11.28 -26.09 2.41
C VAL A 487 -11.38 -26.24 0.91
N ASP A 488 -12.59 -26.45 0.39
CA ASP A 488 -12.82 -26.66 -1.04
C ASP A 488 -12.36 -25.43 -1.86
N ASP A 489 -12.56 -24.21 -1.33
CA ASP A 489 -12.12 -22.96 -1.92
C ASP A 489 -10.58 -22.84 -1.89
N ALA A 490 -9.94 -23.13 -0.78
CA ALA A 490 -8.48 -23.11 -0.65
C ALA A 490 -7.80 -24.13 -1.56
N VAL A 491 -8.37 -25.33 -1.68
CA VAL A 491 -7.85 -26.36 -2.59
C VAL A 491 -7.99 -25.92 -4.04
N ARG A 492 -9.13 -25.37 -4.42
CA ARG A 492 -9.40 -24.92 -5.79
C ARG A 492 -8.52 -23.75 -6.21
N LYS A 493 -8.35 -22.73 -5.33
CA LYS A 493 -7.63 -21.49 -5.65
C LYS A 493 -6.11 -21.61 -5.52
N PHE A 494 -5.65 -22.38 -4.53
CA PHE A 494 -4.26 -22.36 -4.10
C PHE A 494 -3.57 -23.73 -4.11
N ASN A 495 -4.26 -24.80 -4.59
CA ASN A 495 -3.76 -26.17 -4.51
C ASN A 495 -3.36 -26.58 -3.06
N TYR A 496 -4.16 -26.15 -2.08
CA TYR A 496 -3.79 -26.18 -0.68
C TYR A 496 -3.80 -27.59 -0.05
N ASP A 497 -4.21 -28.63 -0.81
CA ASP A 497 -4.21 -30.05 -0.46
C ASP A 497 -2.84 -30.72 -0.65
N TYR A 498 -1.75 -29.98 -0.46
CA TYR A 498 -0.39 -30.49 -0.75
C TYR A 498 0.02 -31.69 0.13
N GLY A 499 -0.48 -31.81 1.36
CA GLY A 499 -0.30 -33.02 2.18
C GLY A 499 -0.95 -34.24 1.52
N LEU A 500 -2.18 -34.10 1.03
CA LEU A 500 -2.86 -35.16 0.28
C LEU A 500 -2.12 -35.50 -1.03
N ARG A 501 -1.59 -34.51 -1.73
CA ARG A 501 -0.79 -34.72 -2.96
C ARG A 501 0.49 -35.50 -2.66
N LEU A 502 1.19 -35.17 -1.58
CA LEU A 502 2.36 -35.94 -1.15
C LEU A 502 1.99 -37.39 -0.81
N ALA A 503 0.86 -37.63 -0.14
CA ALA A 503 0.38 -38.96 0.14
C ALA A 503 0.04 -39.73 -1.16
N ARG A 504 -0.57 -39.10 -2.15
CA ARG A 504 -0.78 -39.69 -3.49
C ARG A 504 0.52 -40.04 -4.21
N MET A 505 1.60 -39.32 -3.91
CA MET A 505 2.95 -39.62 -4.43
C MET A 505 3.67 -40.75 -3.67
N GLY A 506 3.03 -41.32 -2.64
CA GLY A 506 3.56 -42.43 -1.82
C GLY A 506 4.34 -41.99 -0.59
N TYR A 507 4.26 -40.74 -0.18
CA TYR A 507 4.86 -40.28 1.07
C TYR A 507 3.85 -40.28 2.23
N VAL A 508 4.28 -40.57 3.43
CA VAL A 508 3.47 -40.32 4.63
C VAL A 508 3.45 -38.80 4.86
N ALA A 509 2.28 -38.21 5.08
CA ALA A 509 2.16 -36.79 5.36
C ALA A 509 1.49 -36.57 6.72
N VAL A 510 2.13 -35.75 7.56
CA VAL A 510 1.58 -35.28 8.84
C VAL A 510 1.20 -33.82 8.68
N CYS A 511 -0.07 -33.50 8.83
CA CYS A 511 -0.63 -32.17 8.63
C CYS A 511 -1.08 -31.61 9.99
N PRO A 512 -0.23 -30.91 10.75
CA PRO A 512 -0.56 -30.37 12.08
C PRO A 512 -1.33 -29.05 11.98
N ASP A 513 -2.16 -28.76 12.98
CA ASP A 513 -2.72 -27.43 13.20
C ASP A 513 -1.75 -26.53 13.98
N ALA A 514 -1.47 -25.37 13.44
CA ALA A 514 -0.69 -24.35 14.12
C ALA A 514 -1.47 -23.75 15.31
N ARG A 515 -0.75 -23.22 16.31
CA ARG A 515 -1.36 -22.54 17.47
C ARG A 515 -2.15 -21.31 16.98
N GLY A 516 -3.39 -21.16 17.42
CA GLY A 516 -4.30 -20.07 17.03
C GLY A 516 -5.02 -20.28 15.68
N TRP A 517 -4.85 -21.44 15.02
CA TRP A 517 -5.49 -21.75 13.72
C TRP A 517 -6.26 -23.07 13.77
N GLY A 518 -7.15 -23.27 12.78
CA GLY A 518 -7.93 -24.49 12.66
C GLY A 518 -8.72 -24.81 13.93
N TYR A 519 -8.58 -26.02 14.43
CA TYR A 519 -9.20 -26.45 15.69
C TYR A 519 -8.55 -25.84 16.95
N ARG A 520 -7.43 -25.13 16.82
CA ARG A 520 -6.71 -24.46 17.91
C ARG A 520 -7.03 -22.97 18.02
N ARG A 521 -8.08 -22.49 17.33
CA ARG A 521 -8.59 -21.12 17.52
C ARG A 521 -9.14 -20.97 18.92
N GLY A 522 -8.75 -19.93 19.62
CA GLY A 522 -9.30 -19.61 20.92
C GLY A 522 -10.81 -19.32 20.86
N TRP A 523 -11.49 -19.42 22.00
CA TRP A 523 -12.94 -19.26 22.15
C TRP A 523 -13.53 -17.98 21.52
N LYS A 524 -12.75 -16.92 21.31
CA LYS A 524 -13.17 -15.67 20.66
C LYS A 524 -13.17 -15.70 19.12
N GLY A 525 -12.82 -16.80 18.50
CA GLY A 525 -12.76 -16.97 17.05
C GLY A 525 -13.94 -17.71 16.42
N GLN A 526 -15.01 -17.94 17.15
CA GLN A 526 -16.26 -18.56 16.67
C GLN A 526 -17.39 -17.54 16.46
N GLY A 527 -17.05 -16.29 16.21
CA GLY A 527 -18.00 -15.25 15.83
C GLY A 527 -17.76 -14.85 14.38
N ASP A 528 -18.69 -15.28 13.52
CA ASP A 528 -19.05 -14.85 12.15
C ASP A 528 -17.98 -14.95 11.05
#